data_06483e1eb8f3c6ff0019612f5462b1e8
#
_entry.id   06483e1eb8f3c6ff0019612f5462b1e8
#
_cell.length_a   1.000
_cell.length_b   1.000
_cell.length_c   1.000
_cell.angle_alpha   90.00
_cell.angle_beta   90.00
_cell.angle_gamma   90.00
#
_symmetry.space_group_name_H-M   'P 1'
#
loop_
_entity.id
_entity.type
_entity.pdbx_description
1 polymer ?
#
loop_
_entity_poly.entity_id
_entity_poly.type
_entity_poly.pdbx_seq_one_letter_code
_entity_poly.pdbx_strand_id
1 'polypeptide(L)'
;MIKRILLGLGGTPYTTVAIQRAVSIARRVNAEITGVTVLDLDRVTKIDLAQEDTITAAMNRVIVTRERIEESISEFKSACAAEGIKHQVKQEEKEASFDLMISLARYHDLMIFGLRSIFEYNVSIVDLSVEEPKDTLARLISAGVRPIIAVSDTFRPIQKVLIAYSGSMESAKTMKRFVQMRLWPDAKLKIVTFQSSEEKARHLLNDASEYCRAHGYSVLGESNPESPKDFLLPIATYWQADMIVLGNSAGNLLVKRALGETALHIIRNADRPLFLCQ
;
A
#
# COMPACT_ATOMS: atom_id res chain seq x y z
N MET A 1 -5.12 4.99 18.19
CA MET A 1 -6.10 5.85 17.47
C MET A 1 -5.33 6.58 16.39
N ILE A 2 -5.86 6.65 15.16
CA ILE A 2 -5.21 7.37 14.03
C ILE A 2 -5.58 8.84 14.13
N LYS A 3 -4.59 9.72 14.07
CA LYS A 3 -4.76 11.18 14.08
C LYS A 3 -4.12 11.87 12.89
N ARG A 4 -3.12 11.24 12.28
CA ARG A 4 -2.37 11.84 11.17
C ARG A 4 -2.21 10.83 10.04
N ILE A 5 -2.69 11.19 8.85
CA ILE A 5 -2.60 10.38 7.64
C ILE A 5 -1.64 11.08 6.67
N LEU A 6 -0.67 10.33 6.13
CA LEU A 6 0.19 10.79 5.03
C LEU A 6 -0.34 10.23 3.72
N LEU A 7 -0.60 11.11 2.77
CA LEU A 7 -1.17 10.77 1.45
C LEU A 7 -0.18 11.13 0.34
N GLY A 8 0.17 10.15 -0.48
CA GLY A 8 0.96 10.38 -1.69
C GLY A 8 0.12 10.98 -2.82
N LEU A 9 0.52 12.14 -3.32
CA LEU A 9 -0.10 12.85 -4.44
C LEU A 9 0.84 12.76 -5.66
N GLY A 10 0.73 11.67 -6.41
CA GLY A 10 1.63 11.36 -7.52
C GLY A 10 1.07 11.68 -8.91
N GLY A 11 -0.15 12.20 -9.04
CA GLY A 11 -0.77 12.46 -10.35
C GLY A 11 -1.03 11.21 -11.18
N THR A 12 -1.11 10.04 -10.55
CA THR A 12 -1.37 8.76 -11.21
C THR A 12 -2.87 8.43 -11.20
N PRO A 13 -3.37 7.49 -12.01
CA PRO A 13 -4.77 7.05 -11.96
C PRO A 13 -5.23 6.56 -10.58
N TYR A 14 -4.29 6.15 -9.73
CA TYR A 14 -4.57 5.70 -8.36
C TYR A 14 -4.77 6.87 -7.38
N THR A 15 -4.36 8.08 -7.74
CA THR A 15 -4.32 9.22 -6.81
C THR A 15 -5.72 9.64 -6.37
N THR A 16 -6.69 9.69 -7.27
CA THR A 16 -8.09 9.97 -6.93
C THR A 16 -8.65 8.97 -5.93
N VAL A 17 -8.39 7.68 -6.14
CA VAL A 17 -8.83 6.63 -5.19
C VAL A 17 -8.12 6.74 -3.85
N ALA A 18 -6.83 7.13 -3.85
CA ALA A 18 -6.08 7.37 -2.62
C ALA A 18 -6.64 8.56 -1.83
N ILE A 19 -7.01 9.64 -2.52
CA ILE A 19 -7.69 10.81 -1.93
C ILE A 19 -9.02 10.40 -1.30
N GLN A 20 -9.88 9.70 -2.05
CA GLN A 20 -11.17 9.23 -1.56
C GLN A 20 -11.01 8.32 -0.33
N ARG A 21 -10.03 7.42 -0.36
CA ARG A 21 -9.75 6.52 0.76
C ARG A 21 -9.26 7.28 1.99
N ALA A 22 -8.33 8.22 1.82
CA ALA A 22 -7.80 9.03 2.90
C ALA A 22 -8.89 9.88 3.56
N VAL A 23 -9.71 10.56 2.76
CA VAL A 23 -10.84 11.37 3.22
C VAL A 23 -11.87 10.52 3.97
N SER A 24 -12.24 9.36 3.42
CA SER A 24 -13.18 8.44 4.06
C SER A 24 -12.67 7.96 5.44
N ILE A 25 -11.38 7.63 5.54
CA ILE A 25 -10.77 7.22 6.81
C ILE A 25 -10.69 8.41 7.76
N ALA A 26 -10.17 9.56 7.31
CA ALA A 26 -9.99 10.75 8.14
C ALA A 26 -11.32 11.21 8.77
N ARG A 27 -12.41 11.22 7.99
CA ARG A 27 -13.75 11.54 8.47
C ARG A 27 -14.19 10.58 9.59
N ARG A 28 -13.97 9.27 9.42
CA ARG A 28 -14.36 8.24 10.39
C ARG A 28 -13.63 8.36 11.72
N VAL A 29 -12.33 8.70 11.71
CA VAL A 29 -11.48 8.67 12.91
C VAL A 29 -11.11 10.06 13.42
N ASN A 30 -11.61 11.12 12.80
CA ASN A 30 -11.28 12.52 13.07
C ASN A 30 -9.76 12.76 13.03
N ALA A 31 -9.17 12.47 11.87
CA ALA A 31 -7.74 12.63 11.59
C ALA A 31 -7.47 13.80 10.62
N GLU A 32 -6.28 14.39 10.72
CA GLU A 32 -5.76 15.32 9.72
C GLU A 32 -5.03 14.58 8.59
N ILE A 33 -4.96 15.19 7.40
CA ILE A 33 -4.27 14.61 6.25
C ILE A 33 -3.14 15.54 5.80
N THR A 34 -1.94 14.98 5.64
CA THR A 34 -0.82 15.65 4.96
C THR A 34 -0.66 15.03 3.58
N GLY A 35 -0.97 15.78 2.52
CA GLY A 35 -0.62 15.41 1.15
C GLY A 35 0.87 15.66 0.92
N VAL A 36 1.56 14.71 0.31
CA VAL A 36 2.96 14.85 -0.10
C VAL A 36 3.08 14.56 -1.58
N THR A 37 3.71 15.46 -2.33
CA THR A 37 4.04 15.20 -3.72
C THR A 37 5.33 14.42 -3.82
N VAL A 38 5.35 13.44 -4.71
CA VAL A 38 6.52 12.61 -4.98
C VAL A 38 6.82 12.74 -6.46
N LEU A 39 7.74 13.62 -6.81
CA LEU A 39 8.25 13.77 -8.16
C LEU A 39 9.73 13.42 -8.15
N ASP A 40 10.08 12.28 -8.71
CA ASP A 40 11.45 11.87 -8.94
C ASP A 40 11.87 12.29 -10.35
N LEU A 41 12.43 13.50 -10.44
CA LEU A 41 12.87 14.08 -11.71
C LEU A 41 13.94 13.22 -12.39
N ASP A 42 14.83 12.62 -11.62
CA ASP A 42 15.87 11.74 -12.14
C ASP A 42 15.30 10.51 -12.83
N ARG A 43 14.23 9.94 -12.28
CA ARG A 43 13.52 8.83 -12.92
C ARG A 43 12.78 9.25 -14.17
N VAL A 44 12.09 10.39 -14.13
CA VAL A 44 11.34 10.89 -15.30
C VAL A 44 12.27 11.22 -16.47
N THR A 45 13.53 11.63 -16.19
CA THR A 45 14.50 12.03 -17.20
C THR A 45 15.45 10.93 -17.66
N LYS A 46 15.77 9.94 -16.82
CA LYS A 46 16.77 8.88 -17.12
C LYS A 46 16.32 7.80 -18.10
N ILE A 47 15.07 7.76 -18.47
CA ILE A 47 14.46 6.61 -19.16
C ILE A 47 14.82 6.49 -20.64
N ASP A 48 15.41 7.52 -21.28
CA ASP A 48 15.56 7.55 -22.73
C ASP A 48 16.89 8.10 -23.29
N LEU A 49 18.00 7.86 -22.65
CA LEU A 49 19.30 8.29 -23.19
C LEU A 49 19.76 7.53 -24.44
N ALA A 50 18.94 6.65 -25.01
CA ALA A 50 19.29 5.81 -26.15
C ALA A 50 18.79 6.28 -27.53
N GLN A 51 17.97 7.35 -27.62
CA GLN A 51 17.45 7.89 -28.90
C GLN A 51 17.48 9.42 -28.96
N GLU A 52 17.82 10.02 -30.11
CA GLU A 52 18.05 11.47 -30.32
C GLU A 52 16.82 12.39 -30.16
N ASP A 53 15.59 11.86 -30.17
CA ASP A 53 14.34 12.62 -29.91
C ASP A 53 14.01 12.81 -28.40
N THR A 54 14.95 12.48 -27.53
CA THR A 54 14.76 12.15 -26.11
C THR A 54 14.60 13.34 -25.20
N ILE A 55 15.25 14.46 -25.44
CA ILE A 55 15.20 15.62 -24.54
C ILE A 55 13.82 16.26 -24.55
N THR A 56 13.21 16.43 -25.72
CA THR A 56 11.87 17.02 -25.87
C THR A 56 10.81 16.09 -25.25
N ALA A 57 10.92 14.78 -25.46
CA ALA A 57 10.00 13.80 -24.87
C ALA A 57 10.13 13.74 -23.34
N ALA A 58 11.35 13.81 -22.81
CA ALA A 58 11.61 13.87 -21.37
C ALA A 58 11.05 15.16 -20.74
N MET A 59 11.27 16.30 -21.38
CA MET A 59 10.71 17.60 -20.93
C MET A 59 9.19 17.58 -20.95
N ASN A 60 8.56 17.05 -22.00
CA ASN A 60 7.11 16.93 -22.09
C ASN A 60 6.56 16.03 -20.98
N ARG A 61 7.22 14.91 -20.65
CA ARG A 61 6.83 14.04 -19.54
C ARG A 61 6.88 14.77 -18.20
N VAL A 62 7.93 15.55 -17.95
CA VAL A 62 8.04 16.36 -16.72
C VAL A 62 6.89 17.35 -16.63
N ILE A 63 6.57 18.07 -17.72
CA ILE A 63 5.48 19.04 -17.77
C ILE A 63 4.14 18.35 -17.47
N VAL A 64 3.81 17.29 -18.20
CA VAL A 64 2.56 16.52 -18.01
C VAL A 64 2.46 15.94 -16.60
N THR A 65 3.56 15.47 -16.05
CA THR A 65 3.57 14.94 -14.67
C THR A 65 3.32 16.04 -13.65
N ARG A 66 3.90 17.22 -13.82
CA ARG A 66 3.65 18.39 -12.96
C ARG A 66 2.19 18.83 -13.01
N GLU A 67 1.62 18.95 -14.21
CA GLU A 67 0.21 19.30 -14.38
C GLU A 67 -0.71 18.32 -13.64
N ARG A 68 -0.48 17.01 -13.78
CA ARG A 68 -1.25 15.99 -13.08
C ARG A 68 -1.09 16.05 -11.56
N ILE A 69 0.10 16.40 -11.08
CA ILE A 69 0.34 16.59 -9.64
C ILE A 69 -0.45 17.79 -9.15
N GLU A 70 -0.45 18.92 -9.85
CA GLU A 70 -1.22 20.12 -9.48
C GLU A 70 -2.74 19.86 -9.51
N GLU A 71 -3.23 19.12 -10.49
CA GLU A 71 -4.62 18.64 -10.53
C GLU A 71 -4.96 17.80 -9.29
N SER A 72 -4.07 16.87 -8.92
CA SER A 72 -4.22 16.01 -7.73
C SER A 72 -4.23 16.82 -6.43
N ILE A 73 -3.41 17.86 -6.34
CA ILE A 73 -3.39 18.77 -5.19
C ILE A 73 -4.71 19.54 -5.10
N SER A 74 -5.22 20.03 -6.22
CA SER A 74 -6.51 20.72 -6.29
C SER A 74 -7.66 19.81 -5.87
N GLU A 75 -7.71 18.59 -6.41
CA GLU A 75 -8.70 17.56 -6.05
C GLU A 75 -8.63 17.24 -4.54
N PHE A 76 -7.43 17.03 -4.01
CA PHE A 76 -7.20 16.74 -2.59
C PHE A 76 -7.71 17.85 -1.68
N LYS A 77 -7.34 19.11 -1.98
CA LYS A 77 -7.79 20.27 -1.20
C LYS A 77 -9.31 20.40 -1.22
N SER A 78 -9.91 20.25 -2.40
CA SER A 78 -11.36 20.33 -2.59
C SER A 78 -12.09 19.22 -1.82
N ALA A 79 -11.61 17.96 -1.91
CA ALA A 79 -12.19 16.84 -1.21
C ALA A 79 -12.09 16.98 0.33
N CYS A 80 -10.97 17.47 0.84
CA CYS A 80 -10.81 17.73 2.27
C CYS A 80 -11.69 18.88 2.76
N ALA A 81 -11.78 19.97 2.00
CA ALA A 81 -12.61 21.13 2.32
C ALA A 81 -14.10 20.76 2.38
N ALA A 82 -14.58 19.95 1.40
CA ALA A 82 -15.97 19.50 1.36
C ALA A 82 -16.39 18.71 2.61
N GLU A 83 -15.46 17.98 3.23
CA GLU A 83 -15.70 17.17 4.43
C GLU A 83 -15.19 17.84 5.72
N GLY A 84 -14.72 19.08 5.66
CA GLY A 84 -14.21 19.82 6.82
C GLY A 84 -12.95 19.22 7.44
N ILE A 85 -12.15 18.48 6.67
CA ILE A 85 -10.96 17.80 7.16
C ILE A 85 -9.77 18.76 7.17
N LYS A 86 -9.09 18.84 8.33
CA LYS A 86 -7.84 19.59 8.44
C LYS A 86 -6.77 18.94 7.57
N HIS A 87 -6.17 19.74 6.69
CA HIS A 87 -5.20 19.23 5.73
C HIS A 87 -4.09 20.22 5.44
N GLN A 88 -2.97 19.72 4.94
CA GLN A 88 -1.85 20.49 4.40
C GLN A 88 -1.20 19.73 3.25
N VAL A 89 -0.48 20.46 2.38
CA VAL A 89 0.33 19.87 1.31
C VAL A 89 1.80 20.18 1.57
N LYS A 90 2.64 19.18 1.41
CA LYS A 90 4.10 19.29 1.41
C LYS A 90 4.61 18.96 0.02
N GLN A 91 5.24 19.95 -0.61
CA GLN A 91 5.85 19.83 -1.93
C GLN A 91 7.35 19.94 -1.80
N GLU A 92 8.08 19.07 -2.47
CA GLU A 92 9.52 19.17 -2.63
C GLU A 92 9.88 18.75 -4.05
N GLU A 93 10.57 19.63 -4.77
CA GLU A 93 10.96 19.44 -6.17
C GLU A 93 12.39 18.92 -6.33
N LYS A 94 13.04 18.51 -5.25
CA LYS A 94 14.43 18.04 -5.27
C LYS A 94 14.53 16.52 -5.33
N GLU A 95 15.70 16.03 -5.72
CA GLU A 95 16.08 14.60 -5.85
C GLU A 95 15.72 13.69 -4.65
N ALA A 96 15.29 14.27 -3.53
CA ALA A 96 15.02 13.60 -2.27
C ALA A 96 13.52 13.51 -1.89
N SER A 97 12.60 13.57 -2.86
CA SER A 97 11.14 13.49 -2.57
C SER A 97 10.76 12.23 -1.78
N PHE A 98 11.50 11.16 -1.96
CA PHE A 98 11.37 9.89 -1.24
C PHE A 98 11.81 10.02 0.23
N ASP A 99 12.92 10.69 0.49
CA ASP A 99 13.44 10.90 1.85
C ASP A 99 12.54 11.85 2.64
N LEU A 100 11.93 12.83 1.98
CA LEU A 100 10.87 13.66 2.58
C LEU A 100 9.69 12.78 3.00
N MET A 101 9.21 11.90 2.12
CA MET A 101 8.09 11.01 2.43
C MET A 101 8.40 10.08 3.61
N ILE A 102 9.60 9.50 3.65
CA ILE A 102 10.09 8.68 4.78
C ILE A 102 10.17 9.51 6.06
N SER A 103 10.69 10.74 5.98
CA SER A 103 10.80 11.65 7.12
C SER A 103 9.43 12.01 7.69
N LEU A 104 8.47 12.35 6.84
CA LEU A 104 7.09 12.67 7.23
C LEU A 104 6.38 11.44 7.81
N ALA A 105 6.61 10.26 7.24
CA ALA A 105 5.98 9.02 7.68
C ALA A 105 6.28 8.65 9.13
N ARG A 106 7.43 9.10 9.68
CA ARG A 106 7.78 8.90 11.10
C ARG A 106 6.80 9.55 12.07
N TYR A 107 6.08 10.56 11.61
CA TYR A 107 5.17 11.38 12.42
C TYR A 107 3.70 11.23 11.99
N HIS A 108 3.40 10.18 11.20
CA HIS A 108 2.05 9.85 10.75
C HIS A 108 1.68 8.42 11.15
N ASP A 109 0.41 8.22 11.47
CA ASP A 109 -0.10 6.93 11.96
C ASP A 109 -0.43 5.96 10.84
N LEU A 110 -0.70 6.49 9.64
CA LEU A 110 -1.10 5.74 8.45
C LEU A 110 -0.58 6.43 7.20
N MET A 111 -0.10 5.64 6.26
CA MET A 111 0.28 6.08 4.93
C MET A 111 -0.64 5.50 3.87
N ILE A 112 -1.07 6.34 2.91
CA ILE A 112 -1.94 5.93 1.81
C ILE A 112 -1.33 6.41 0.48
N PHE A 113 -1.23 5.52 -0.49
CA PHE A 113 -0.80 5.82 -1.85
C PHE A 113 -1.31 4.78 -2.84
N GLY A 114 -1.17 5.05 -4.12
CA GLY A 114 -1.56 4.10 -5.17
C GLY A 114 -0.67 2.86 -5.18
N LEU A 115 -1.28 1.70 -5.40
CA LEU A 115 -0.60 0.40 -5.38
C LEU A 115 0.59 0.34 -6.35
N ARG A 116 0.45 0.99 -7.51
CA ARG A 116 1.49 1.04 -8.55
C ARG A 116 2.16 2.41 -8.70
N SER A 117 1.67 3.44 -8.02
CA SER A 117 2.24 4.78 -8.12
C SER A 117 3.68 4.88 -7.62
N ILE A 118 4.13 3.91 -6.85
CA ILE A 118 5.53 3.76 -6.46
C ILE A 118 6.38 3.19 -7.62
N PHE A 119 5.75 2.56 -8.61
CA PHE A 119 6.39 1.83 -9.69
C PHE A 119 6.15 2.45 -11.08
N GLU A 120 5.11 3.25 -11.24
CA GLU A 120 4.63 3.71 -12.54
C GLU A 120 4.54 5.24 -12.62
N TYR A 121 5.68 5.91 -12.69
CA TYR A 121 5.72 7.26 -13.25
C TYR A 121 5.68 7.21 -14.78
N ASN A 122 4.54 6.81 -15.40
CA ASN A 122 4.39 6.69 -16.86
C ASN A 122 5.50 5.91 -17.59
N VAL A 123 6.22 5.03 -16.89
CA VAL A 123 7.25 4.19 -17.45
C VAL A 123 6.62 2.88 -17.84
N SER A 124 6.64 2.56 -19.13
CA SER A 124 6.25 1.24 -19.61
C SER A 124 7.12 0.18 -18.94
N ILE A 125 6.49 -0.88 -18.42
CA ILE A 125 7.16 -1.99 -17.71
C ILE A 125 8.27 -2.65 -18.54
N VAL A 126 8.29 -2.40 -19.85
CA VAL A 126 9.23 -2.97 -20.81
C VAL A 126 10.65 -2.39 -20.67
N ASP A 127 10.80 -1.18 -20.13
CA ASP A 127 12.09 -0.46 -20.09
C ASP A 127 12.82 -0.53 -18.75
N LEU A 128 12.35 -1.34 -17.80
CA LEU A 128 12.94 -1.47 -16.46
C LEU A 128 14.18 -2.38 -16.43
N SER A 129 15.16 -2.11 -17.29
CA SER A 129 16.51 -2.69 -17.17
C SER A 129 17.40 -1.95 -16.15
N VAL A 130 16.93 -0.87 -15.55
CA VAL A 130 17.71 -0.03 -14.61
C VAL A 130 17.08 -0.07 -13.23
N GLU A 131 17.83 -0.60 -12.27
CA GLU A 131 17.61 -0.68 -10.82
C GLU A 131 16.13 -0.89 -10.37
N GLU A 132 15.88 -2.09 -9.91
CA GLU A 132 14.56 -2.65 -9.65
C GLU A 132 13.66 -1.78 -8.74
N PRO A 133 12.35 -1.66 -9.07
CA PRO A 133 11.32 -1.05 -8.20
C PRO A 133 11.24 -1.64 -6.80
N LYS A 134 11.85 -2.79 -6.59
CA LYS A 134 12.00 -3.49 -5.31
C LYS A 134 12.57 -2.58 -4.21
N ASP A 135 13.47 -1.66 -4.55
CA ASP A 135 14.16 -0.85 -3.55
C ASP A 135 13.29 0.25 -2.94
N THR A 136 12.35 0.79 -3.69
CA THR A 136 11.55 1.93 -3.26
C THR A 136 10.50 1.56 -2.20
N LEU A 137 9.70 0.52 -2.46
CA LEU A 137 8.74 0.02 -1.46
C LEU A 137 9.48 -0.68 -0.31
N ALA A 138 10.56 -1.40 -0.62
CA ALA A 138 11.43 -1.98 0.40
C ALA A 138 12.08 -0.90 1.28
N ARG A 139 12.50 0.23 0.72
CA ARG A 139 13.00 1.40 1.49
C ARG A 139 11.92 1.99 2.39
N LEU A 140 10.69 2.19 1.89
CA LEU A 140 9.55 2.68 2.70
C LEU A 140 9.26 1.73 3.86
N ILE A 141 9.12 0.45 3.57
CA ILE A 141 8.84 -0.57 4.57
C ILE A 141 10.02 -0.67 5.56
N SER A 142 11.26 -0.67 5.09
CA SER A 142 12.47 -0.74 5.92
C SER A 142 12.72 0.51 6.74
N ALA A 143 12.33 1.68 6.25
CA ALA A 143 12.38 2.94 6.99
C ALA A 143 11.36 3.01 8.13
N GLY A 144 10.59 1.95 8.34
CA GLY A 144 9.63 1.87 9.42
C GLY A 144 8.33 2.63 9.14
N VAL A 145 8.09 2.96 7.88
CA VAL A 145 6.82 3.54 7.42
C VAL A 145 5.73 2.50 7.58
N ARG A 146 4.83 2.69 8.52
CA ARG A 146 3.75 1.72 8.83
C ARG A 146 2.59 2.36 9.57
N PRO A 147 1.41 1.80 9.39
CA PRO A 147 0.99 0.89 8.33
C PRO A 147 0.80 1.61 7.01
N ILE A 148 0.77 0.88 5.93
CA ILE A 148 0.57 1.37 4.58
C ILE A 148 -0.73 0.79 4.03
N ILE A 149 -1.57 1.63 3.42
CA ILE A 149 -2.65 1.20 2.54
C ILE A 149 -2.25 1.56 1.11
N ALA A 150 -1.99 0.55 0.29
CA ALA A 150 -1.77 0.72 -1.14
C ALA A 150 -3.10 0.49 -1.85
N VAL A 151 -3.67 1.54 -2.47
CA VAL A 151 -4.99 1.48 -3.12
C VAL A 151 -4.89 1.05 -4.58
N SER A 152 -5.90 0.33 -5.05
CA SER A 152 -6.12 0.04 -6.48
C SER A 152 -6.64 1.27 -7.22
N ASP A 153 -6.83 1.15 -8.52
CA ASP A 153 -7.41 2.18 -9.40
C ASP A 153 -8.93 2.36 -9.24
N THR A 154 -9.58 1.45 -8.54
CA THR A 154 -11.01 1.47 -8.32
C THR A 154 -11.34 1.58 -6.83
N PHE A 155 -12.18 2.56 -6.47
CA PHE A 155 -12.66 2.68 -5.10
C PHE A 155 -13.68 1.59 -4.79
N ARG A 156 -13.45 0.85 -3.70
CA ARG A 156 -14.35 -0.20 -3.19
C ARG A 156 -14.62 0.02 -1.71
N PRO A 157 -15.88 -0.06 -1.27
CA PRO A 157 -16.18 -0.19 0.16
C PRO A 157 -15.50 -1.44 0.73
N ILE A 158 -14.94 -1.35 1.92
CA ILE A 158 -14.26 -2.49 2.55
C ILE A 158 -15.24 -3.20 3.48
N GLN A 159 -15.72 -4.36 3.05
CA GLN A 159 -16.64 -5.24 3.79
C GLN A 159 -16.05 -6.63 4.03
N LYS A 160 -15.16 -7.10 3.14
CA LYS A 160 -14.50 -8.41 3.21
C LYS A 160 -12.99 -8.23 3.15
N VAL A 161 -12.28 -8.70 4.15
CA VAL A 161 -10.83 -8.54 4.26
C VAL A 161 -10.16 -9.91 4.35
N LEU A 162 -9.29 -10.21 3.40
CA LEU A 162 -8.48 -11.42 3.38
C LEU A 162 -7.16 -11.16 4.10
N ILE A 163 -6.84 -11.95 5.12
CA ILE A 163 -5.59 -11.86 5.88
C ILE A 163 -4.70 -13.05 5.52
N ALA A 164 -3.57 -12.80 4.89
CA ALA A 164 -2.54 -13.80 4.66
C ALA A 164 -1.72 -13.99 5.95
N TYR A 165 -1.85 -15.16 6.58
CA TYR A 165 -1.25 -15.44 7.88
C TYR A 165 -0.34 -16.64 7.83
N SER A 166 0.96 -16.43 8.00
CA SER A 166 1.97 -17.49 7.97
C SER A 166 2.35 -18.03 9.35
N GLY A 167 1.89 -17.39 10.42
CA GLY A 167 2.36 -17.64 11.79
C GLY A 167 3.70 -16.98 12.11
N SER A 168 4.32 -16.26 11.16
CA SER A 168 5.51 -15.45 11.45
C SER A 168 5.17 -14.24 12.32
N MET A 169 6.19 -13.71 13.00
CA MET A 169 6.02 -12.50 13.83
C MET A 169 5.51 -11.32 13.00
N GLU A 170 5.98 -11.19 11.76
CA GLU A 170 5.59 -10.11 10.85
C GLU A 170 4.10 -10.23 10.44
N SER A 171 3.65 -11.43 10.10
CA SER A 171 2.23 -11.67 9.79
C SER A 171 1.34 -11.44 11.00
N ALA A 172 1.79 -11.85 12.19
CA ALA A 172 1.07 -11.62 13.45
C ALA A 172 0.98 -10.12 13.79
N LYS A 173 2.09 -9.37 13.68
CA LYS A 173 2.10 -7.91 13.89
C LYS A 173 1.16 -7.20 12.93
N THR A 174 1.18 -7.58 11.64
CA THR A 174 0.35 -6.97 10.60
C THR A 174 -1.13 -7.23 10.87
N MET A 175 -1.52 -8.47 11.15
CA MET A 175 -2.89 -8.82 11.54
C MET A 175 -3.34 -8.04 12.78
N LYS A 176 -2.54 -8.05 13.85
CA LYS A 176 -2.84 -7.33 15.08
C LYS A 176 -3.00 -5.83 14.82
N ARG A 177 -2.12 -5.23 14.04
CA ARG A 177 -2.18 -3.80 13.71
C ARG A 177 -3.46 -3.46 12.96
N PHE A 178 -3.82 -4.25 11.93
CA PHE A 178 -5.07 -4.10 11.19
C PHE A 178 -6.29 -4.15 12.12
N VAL A 179 -6.37 -5.18 12.95
CA VAL A 179 -7.47 -5.41 13.89
C VAL A 179 -7.59 -4.28 14.92
N GLN A 180 -6.48 -3.86 15.52
CA GLN A 180 -6.42 -2.81 16.54
C GLN A 180 -6.76 -1.40 16.00
N MET A 181 -6.46 -1.14 14.74
CA MET A 181 -6.81 0.14 14.10
C MET A 181 -8.31 0.32 13.93
N ARG A 182 -9.09 -0.75 13.84
CA ARG A 182 -10.56 -0.75 13.72
C ARG A 182 -11.09 0.19 12.65
N LEU A 183 -10.39 0.31 11.53
CA LEU A 183 -10.82 1.15 10.41
C LEU A 183 -12.13 0.65 9.76
N TRP A 184 -12.35 -0.65 9.78
CA TRP A 184 -13.55 -1.31 9.25
C TRP A 184 -14.04 -2.35 10.28
N PRO A 185 -14.67 -1.92 11.38
CA PRO A 185 -15.05 -2.82 12.48
C PRO A 185 -16.10 -3.86 12.09
N ASP A 186 -16.91 -3.57 11.08
CA ASP A 186 -17.98 -4.45 10.60
C ASP A 186 -17.55 -5.37 9.47
N ALA A 187 -16.29 -5.28 9.05
CA ALA A 187 -15.77 -6.12 7.97
C ALA A 187 -15.69 -7.60 8.40
N LYS A 188 -16.07 -8.49 7.49
CA LYS A 188 -15.85 -9.93 7.64
C LYS A 188 -14.39 -10.25 7.31
N LEU A 189 -13.71 -10.97 8.19
CA LEU A 189 -12.33 -11.40 7.98
C LEU A 189 -12.30 -12.84 7.49
N LYS A 190 -11.45 -13.13 6.50
CA LYS A 190 -11.01 -14.47 6.17
C LYS A 190 -9.51 -14.56 6.42
N ILE A 191 -9.09 -15.46 7.29
CA ILE A 191 -7.67 -15.75 7.54
C ILE A 191 -7.29 -16.95 6.71
N VAL A 192 -6.29 -16.79 5.85
CA VAL A 192 -5.75 -17.89 5.04
C VAL A 192 -4.32 -18.18 5.45
N THR A 193 -4.03 -19.45 5.73
CA THR A 193 -2.68 -19.93 5.98
C THR A 193 -2.26 -20.93 4.92
N PHE A 194 -0.99 -20.88 4.55
CA PHE A 194 -0.38 -21.76 3.57
C PHE A 194 0.59 -22.70 4.28
N GLN A 195 0.09 -23.88 4.65
CA GLN A 195 0.82 -24.88 5.44
C GLN A 195 0.55 -26.28 4.89
N SER A 196 1.61 -27.07 4.70
CA SER A 196 1.51 -28.48 4.30
C SER A 196 0.99 -29.40 5.43
N SER A 197 1.16 -29.02 6.69
CA SER A 197 0.66 -29.75 7.84
C SER A 197 -0.71 -29.20 8.27
N GLU A 198 -1.74 -30.04 8.21
CA GLU A 198 -3.10 -29.69 8.64
C GLU A 198 -3.17 -29.33 10.13
N GLU A 199 -2.42 -30.05 10.98
CA GLU A 199 -2.36 -29.77 12.40
C GLU A 199 -1.80 -28.39 12.68
N LYS A 200 -0.66 -28.04 12.05
CA LYS A 200 -0.06 -26.73 12.17
C LYS A 200 -0.99 -25.63 11.63
N ALA A 201 -1.62 -25.86 10.48
CA ALA A 201 -2.60 -24.94 9.90
C ALA A 201 -3.75 -24.67 10.86
N ARG A 202 -4.32 -25.71 11.46
CA ARG A 202 -5.43 -25.62 12.42
C ARG A 202 -5.05 -24.79 13.65
N HIS A 203 -3.88 -25.04 14.25
CA HIS A 203 -3.41 -24.25 15.40
C HIS A 203 -3.26 -22.78 15.04
N LEU A 204 -2.59 -22.44 13.94
CA LEU A 204 -2.40 -21.07 13.50
C LEU A 204 -3.74 -20.35 13.24
N LEU A 205 -4.68 -21.05 12.58
CA LEU A 205 -6.00 -20.48 12.28
C LEU A 205 -6.84 -20.28 13.53
N ASN A 206 -6.79 -21.22 14.49
CA ASN A 206 -7.52 -21.09 15.75
C ASN A 206 -7.04 -19.88 16.54
N ASP A 207 -5.73 -19.77 16.79
CA ASP A 207 -5.15 -18.67 17.56
C ASP A 207 -5.42 -17.30 16.91
N ALA A 208 -5.18 -17.21 15.61
CA ALA A 208 -5.42 -15.96 14.86
C ALA A 208 -6.90 -15.59 14.82
N SER A 209 -7.80 -16.58 14.64
CA SER A 209 -9.25 -16.35 14.62
C SER A 209 -9.79 -15.94 15.98
N GLU A 210 -9.31 -16.58 17.04
CA GLU A 210 -9.67 -16.23 18.42
C GLU A 210 -9.27 -14.79 18.74
N TYR A 211 -8.05 -14.40 18.39
CA TYR A 211 -7.60 -13.03 18.55
C TYR A 211 -8.51 -12.02 17.81
N CYS A 212 -8.84 -12.27 16.56
CA CYS A 212 -9.69 -11.36 15.78
C CYS A 212 -11.14 -11.31 16.33
N ARG A 213 -11.69 -12.47 16.78
CA ARG A 213 -13.02 -12.52 17.40
C ARG A 213 -13.06 -11.77 18.73
N ALA A 214 -12.02 -11.87 19.56
CA ALA A 214 -11.89 -11.11 20.80
C ALA A 214 -11.92 -9.59 20.56
N HIS A 215 -11.53 -9.13 19.37
CA HIS A 215 -11.64 -7.74 18.93
C HIS A 215 -12.97 -7.42 18.20
N GLY A 216 -13.93 -8.34 18.19
CA GLY A 216 -15.30 -8.12 17.68
C GLY A 216 -15.47 -8.36 16.18
N TYR A 217 -14.53 -9.04 15.51
CA TYR A 217 -14.66 -9.37 14.09
C TYR A 217 -15.33 -10.73 13.86
N SER A 218 -16.12 -10.84 12.79
CA SER A 218 -16.54 -12.13 12.23
C SER A 218 -15.42 -12.74 11.42
N VAL A 219 -15.03 -13.99 11.71
CA VAL A 219 -13.83 -14.60 11.14
C VAL A 219 -14.09 -15.97 10.57
N LEU A 220 -13.62 -16.19 9.34
CA LEU A 220 -13.50 -17.49 8.67
C LEU A 220 -12.03 -17.88 8.58
N GLY A 221 -11.71 -19.15 8.81
CA GLY A 221 -10.37 -19.71 8.61
C GLY A 221 -10.34 -20.61 7.39
N GLU A 222 -9.26 -20.55 6.62
CA GLU A 222 -9.02 -21.43 5.47
C GLU A 222 -7.54 -21.83 5.42
N SER A 223 -7.24 -23.10 5.24
CA SER A 223 -5.88 -23.59 4.99
C SER A 223 -5.72 -24.00 3.55
N ASN A 224 -4.56 -23.70 2.97
CA ASN A 224 -4.16 -24.16 1.66
C ASN A 224 -2.74 -24.72 1.75
N PRO A 225 -2.46 -25.96 1.28
CA PRO A 225 -1.12 -26.53 1.31
C PRO A 225 -0.19 -26.00 0.22
N GLU A 226 -0.74 -25.28 -0.76
CA GLU A 226 -0.03 -24.81 -1.94
C GLU A 226 0.74 -23.49 -1.66
N SER A 227 1.35 -22.93 -2.72
CA SER A 227 2.13 -21.70 -2.66
C SER A 227 1.24 -20.46 -2.44
N PRO A 228 1.53 -19.60 -1.45
CA PRO A 228 0.81 -18.33 -1.30
C PRO A 228 0.97 -17.40 -2.50
N LYS A 229 2.07 -17.50 -3.24
CA LYS A 229 2.33 -16.72 -4.45
C LYS A 229 1.29 -17.01 -5.54
N ASP A 230 0.91 -18.29 -5.68
CA ASP A 230 0.04 -18.72 -6.77
C ASP A 230 -1.44 -18.70 -6.37
N PHE A 231 -1.78 -18.87 -5.10
CA PHE A 231 -3.16 -19.08 -4.66
C PHE A 231 -3.78 -17.91 -3.87
N LEU A 232 -3.00 -16.98 -3.35
CA LEU A 232 -3.58 -15.89 -2.52
C LEU A 232 -4.53 -14.98 -3.33
N LEU A 233 -4.14 -14.57 -4.54
CA LEU A 233 -5.00 -13.74 -5.40
C LEU A 233 -6.23 -14.50 -5.92
N PRO A 234 -6.13 -15.74 -6.41
CA PRO A 234 -7.29 -16.58 -6.71
C PRO A 234 -8.28 -16.71 -5.54
N ILE A 235 -7.80 -16.99 -4.32
CA ILE A 235 -8.65 -17.06 -3.12
C ILE A 235 -9.31 -15.70 -2.84
N ALA A 236 -8.56 -14.60 -2.95
CA ALA A 236 -9.10 -13.26 -2.77
C ALA A 236 -10.21 -12.95 -3.78
N THR A 237 -10.05 -13.39 -5.03
CA THR A 237 -11.03 -13.19 -6.09
C THR A 237 -12.26 -14.08 -5.88
N TYR A 238 -12.09 -15.36 -5.59
CA TYR A 238 -13.18 -16.28 -5.34
C TYR A 238 -14.04 -15.85 -4.15
N TRP A 239 -13.41 -15.43 -3.05
CA TRP A 239 -14.12 -14.95 -1.88
C TRP A 239 -14.62 -13.51 -2.02
N GLN A 240 -14.28 -12.82 -3.10
CA GLN A 240 -14.61 -11.40 -3.35
C GLN A 240 -14.09 -10.49 -2.22
N ALA A 241 -12.84 -10.68 -1.84
CA ALA A 241 -12.20 -9.80 -0.87
C ALA A 241 -12.07 -8.37 -1.42
N ASP A 242 -12.39 -7.37 -0.60
CA ASP A 242 -12.24 -5.96 -0.95
C ASP A 242 -10.84 -5.42 -0.61
N MET A 243 -10.12 -6.12 0.27
CA MET A 243 -8.76 -5.78 0.70
C MET A 243 -7.99 -7.04 1.09
N ILE A 244 -6.68 -7.02 0.86
CA ILE A 244 -5.77 -8.06 1.36
C ILE A 244 -4.85 -7.44 2.42
N VAL A 245 -4.74 -8.10 3.56
CA VAL A 245 -3.78 -7.79 4.62
C VAL A 245 -2.59 -8.73 4.48
N LEU A 246 -1.41 -8.17 4.28
CA LEU A 246 -0.20 -8.91 3.97
C LEU A 246 0.97 -8.44 4.85
N GLY A 247 1.52 -9.36 5.64
CA GLY A 247 2.76 -9.15 6.37
C GLY A 247 3.97 -9.30 5.44
N ASN A 248 5.02 -8.56 5.71
CA ASN A 248 6.27 -8.71 4.98
C ASN A 248 7.18 -9.71 5.69
N SER A 249 7.18 -10.97 5.28
CA SER A 249 8.14 -11.97 5.75
C SER A 249 9.29 -12.09 4.74
N ALA A 250 10.41 -11.43 5.01
CA ALA A 250 11.66 -11.76 4.34
C ALA A 250 12.19 -13.08 4.92
N GLY A 251 12.19 -14.16 4.14
CA GLY A 251 12.59 -15.50 4.57
C GLY A 251 14.09 -15.66 4.91
N ASN A 252 14.89 -14.60 4.93
CA ASN A 252 16.31 -14.64 5.22
C ASN A 252 16.70 -13.56 6.25
N LEU A 253 17.13 -14.00 7.42
CA LEU A 253 17.59 -13.17 8.54
C LEU A 253 18.76 -12.23 8.19
N LEU A 254 19.51 -12.51 7.12
CA LEU A 254 20.66 -11.73 6.66
C LEU A 254 20.27 -10.56 5.74
N VAL A 255 19.05 -10.58 5.16
CA VAL A 255 18.53 -9.52 4.28
C VAL A 255 17.29 -8.91 4.93
N LYS A 256 17.45 -8.30 6.09
CA LYS A 256 16.37 -7.64 6.86
C LYS A 256 15.66 -6.49 6.12
N ARG A 257 16.04 -6.20 4.88
CA ARG A 257 15.56 -5.03 4.12
C ARG A 257 14.83 -5.35 2.81
N ALA A 258 14.65 -6.64 2.46
CA ALA A 258 13.99 -7.01 1.22
C ALA A 258 12.54 -7.45 1.45
N LEU A 259 11.64 -7.07 0.54
CA LEU A 259 10.30 -7.64 0.45
C LEU A 259 10.42 -9.11 0.03
N GLY A 260 9.65 -9.99 0.69
CA GLY A 260 9.55 -11.38 0.26
C GLY A 260 8.93 -11.50 -1.15
N GLU A 261 9.33 -12.53 -1.91
CA GLU A 261 8.83 -12.75 -3.28
C GLU A 261 7.31 -12.80 -3.38
N THR A 262 6.64 -13.41 -2.41
CA THR A 262 5.17 -13.42 -2.34
C THR A 262 4.59 -12.02 -2.23
N ALA A 263 5.13 -11.18 -1.34
CA ALA A 263 4.65 -9.80 -1.18
C ALA A 263 4.85 -8.98 -2.46
N LEU A 264 6.01 -9.10 -3.11
CA LEU A 264 6.28 -8.45 -4.40
C LEU A 264 5.33 -8.92 -5.50
N HIS A 265 5.08 -10.22 -5.58
CA HIS A 265 4.14 -10.78 -6.56
C HIS A 265 2.72 -10.23 -6.35
N ILE A 266 2.25 -10.22 -5.10
CA ILE A 266 0.92 -9.71 -4.75
C ILE A 266 0.80 -8.21 -5.06
N ILE A 267 1.80 -7.41 -4.71
CA ILE A 267 1.81 -5.97 -5.00
C ILE A 267 1.73 -5.70 -6.51
N ARG A 268 2.43 -6.48 -7.31
CA ARG A 268 2.44 -6.31 -8.77
C ARG A 268 1.14 -6.71 -9.45
N ASN A 269 0.42 -7.70 -8.90
CA ASN A 269 -0.71 -8.33 -9.56
C ASN A 269 -2.06 -8.09 -8.88
N ALA A 270 -2.09 -7.44 -7.71
CA ALA A 270 -3.35 -7.16 -7.03
C ALA A 270 -4.16 -6.09 -7.78
N ASP A 271 -5.47 -6.33 -7.86
CA ASP A 271 -6.50 -5.42 -8.40
C ASP A 271 -7.31 -4.73 -7.29
N ARG A 272 -6.91 -4.96 -6.05
CA ARG A 272 -7.60 -4.49 -4.83
C ARG A 272 -6.61 -3.90 -3.83
N PRO A 273 -7.08 -3.04 -2.89
CA PRO A 273 -6.22 -2.45 -1.89
C PRO A 273 -5.45 -3.48 -1.07
N LEU A 274 -4.21 -3.15 -0.74
CA LEU A 274 -3.37 -3.91 0.18
C LEU A 274 -3.16 -3.12 1.47
N PHE A 275 -3.27 -3.80 2.61
CA PHE A 275 -2.80 -3.30 3.89
C PHE A 275 -1.48 -3.98 4.22
N LEU A 276 -0.42 -3.18 4.31
CA LEU A 276 0.95 -3.63 4.52
C LEU A 276 1.46 -3.08 5.86
N CYS A 277 2.04 -3.95 6.67
CA CYS A 277 2.69 -3.57 7.92
C CYS A 277 3.84 -4.55 8.23
N GLN A 278 4.82 -4.11 9.00
CA GLN A 278 5.95 -4.92 9.46
C GLN A 278 6.03 -4.88 10.99
#